data_b27bb78a24a85de97a41ef64b14daa7a
#
_entry.id   b27bb78a24a85de97a41ef64b14daa7a
#
_cell.length_a   1.000
_cell.length_b   1.000
_cell.length_c   1.000
_cell.angle_alpha   90.00
_cell.angle_beta   90.00
_cell.angle_gamma   90.00
#
_symmetry.space_group_name_H-M   'P 1'
#
loop_
_entity.id
_entity.type
_entity.pdbx_description
1 polymer ?
#
loop_
_entity_poly.entity_id
_entity_poly.type
_entity_poly.pdbx_seq_one_letter_code
_entity_poly.pdbx_strand_id
1 'polypeptide(L)'
;MNIVSNKLISVLHAEKPASDRADKLRLYGRFIGDWETKIIAHAPDGGRHEGSGEIRFGWILEGRAIQDVWMIPQLAERPNAPPFPVAGNWFGTTIRIYDPTIDAWRI
;
A
#
# COMPACT_ATOMS: atom_id res chain seq x y z
N MET A 1 -20.66 15.09 3.48
CA MET A 1 -20.54 13.67 3.84
C MET A 1 -19.70 13.53 5.10
N ASN A 2 -20.11 12.71 5.98
CA ASN A 2 -19.38 12.45 7.20
C ASN A 2 -18.59 11.13 7.09
N ILE A 3 -17.30 11.22 6.86
CA ILE A 3 -16.41 10.05 6.72
C ILE A 3 -16.34 9.25 8.02
N VAL A 4 -16.58 9.90 9.14
CA VAL A 4 -16.52 9.26 10.46
C VAL A 4 -17.57 8.17 10.60
N SER A 5 -18.61 8.17 9.76
CA SER A 5 -19.62 7.13 9.75
C SER A 5 -19.09 5.77 9.26
N ASN A 6 -17.95 5.73 8.58
CA ASN A 6 -17.36 4.47 8.14
C ASN A 6 -16.58 3.82 9.29
N LYS A 7 -17.25 2.92 9.98
CA LYS A 7 -16.67 2.25 11.16
C LYS A 7 -15.52 1.32 10.82
N LEU A 8 -15.51 0.74 9.63
CA LEU A 8 -14.39 -0.10 9.20
C LEU A 8 -13.09 0.71 9.14
N ILE A 9 -13.12 1.84 8.48
CA ILE A 9 -11.93 2.68 8.34
C ILE A 9 -11.49 3.20 9.72
N SER A 10 -12.44 3.56 10.56
CA SER A 10 -12.17 4.06 11.91
C SER A 10 -11.42 3.05 12.78
N VAL A 11 -11.82 1.78 12.75
CA VAL A 11 -11.15 0.75 13.55
C VAL A 11 -9.89 0.20 12.89
N LEU A 12 -9.78 0.34 11.58
CA LEU A 12 -8.61 -0.10 10.85
C LEU A 12 -7.41 0.81 11.09
N HIS A 13 -7.63 2.11 11.08
CA HIS A 13 -6.57 3.12 11.14
C HIS A 13 -5.84 3.12 12.47
N ALA A 14 -4.50 3.24 12.42
CA ALA A 14 -3.65 3.51 13.57
C ALA A 14 -2.61 4.55 13.19
N GLU A 15 -2.18 5.36 14.15
CA GLU A 15 -1.24 6.45 13.89
C GLU A 15 0.22 6.06 14.10
N LYS A 16 0.46 5.00 14.88
CA LYS A 16 1.81 4.60 15.28
C LYS A 16 1.88 3.10 15.50
N PRO A 17 3.10 2.52 15.53
CA PRO A 17 3.26 1.10 15.79
C PRO A 17 2.88 0.74 17.22
N ALA A 18 2.46 -0.50 17.41
CA ALA A 18 2.26 -1.06 18.75
C ALA A 18 3.58 -1.04 19.52
N SER A 19 3.55 -0.56 20.77
CA SER A 19 4.76 -0.37 21.55
C SER A 19 5.41 -1.68 22.01
N ASP A 20 4.61 -2.73 22.17
CA ASP A 20 5.08 -4.01 22.66
C ASP A 20 5.95 -4.79 21.66
N ARG A 21 6.01 -4.35 20.41
CA ARG A 21 6.81 -4.99 19.35
C ARG A 21 7.44 -3.98 18.40
N ALA A 22 7.68 -2.77 18.87
CA ALA A 22 8.16 -1.68 18.03
C ALA A 22 9.45 -2.01 17.28
N ASP A 23 10.36 -2.74 17.90
CA ASP A 23 11.63 -3.13 17.27
C ASP A 23 11.41 -3.98 16.02
N LYS A 24 10.50 -4.95 16.11
CA LYS A 24 10.23 -5.85 14.99
C LYS A 24 9.45 -5.16 13.88
N LEU A 25 8.64 -4.17 14.23
CA LEU A 25 7.81 -3.45 13.26
C LEU A 25 8.61 -2.50 12.38
N ARG A 26 9.86 -2.18 12.75
CA ARG A 26 10.69 -1.27 11.96
C ARG A 26 11.06 -1.79 10.60
N LEU A 27 11.08 -3.11 10.41
CA LEU A 27 11.47 -3.68 9.11
C LEU A 27 10.62 -3.11 7.96
N TYR A 28 9.30 -3.12 8.11
CA TYR A 28 8.40 -2.53 7.11
C TYR A 28 7.88 -1.16 7.52
N GLY A 29 7.96 -0.81 8.80
CA GLY A 29 7.52 0.49 9.31
C GLY A 29 8.25 1.67 8.69
N ARG A 30 9.48 1.45 8.21
CA ARG A 30 10.24 2.49 7.52
C ARG A 30 9.60 2.94 6.21
N PHE A 31 8.63 2.18 5.68
CA PHE A 31 7.95 2.53 4.45
C PHE A 31 6.67 3.34 4.67
N ILE A 32 6.26 3.53 5.92
CA ILE A 32 5.05 4.32 6.23
C ILE A 32 5.14 5.68 5.54
N GLY A 33 4.09 6.06 4.85
CA GLY A 33 4.00 7.30 4.10
C GLY A 33 3.54 7.10 2.68
N ASP A 34 3.71 8.13 1.88
CA ASP A 34 3.25 8.19 0.50
C ASP A 34 4.46 8.14 -0.44
N TRP A 35 4.35 7.31 -1.47
CA TRP A 35 5.44 7.08 -2.42
C TRP A 35 4.92 7.22 -3.84
N GLU A 36 5.67 7.91 -4.66
CA GLU A 36 5.48 7.87 -6.11
C GLU A 36 6.34 6.74 -6.68
N THR A 37 5.80 6.02 -7.67
CA THR A 37 6.49 4.89 -8.26
C THR A 37 6.59 5.03 -9.76
N LYS A 38 7.72 4.59 -10.30
CA LYS A 38 7.88 4.38 -11.73
C LYS A 38 7.72 2.88 -11.98
N ILE A 39 6.87 2.55 -12.91
CA ILE A 39 6.55 1.16 -13.20
C ILE A 39 7.02 0.82 -14.59
N ILE A 40 7.71 -0.30 -14.72
CA ILE A 40 8.17 -0.82 -16.00
C ILE A 40 7.58 -2.21 -16.14
N ALA A 41 6.80 -2.42 -17.18
CA ALA A 41 6.26 -3.72 -17.52
C ALA A 41 6.87 -4.23 -18.81
N HIS A 42 7.20 -5.50 -18.83
CA HIS A 42 7.74 -6.17 -20.01
C HIS A 42 6.66 -7.09 -20.61
N ALA A 43 6.30 -6.83 -21.86
CA ALA A 43 5.34 -7.66 -22.56
C ALA A 43 6.01 -8.96 -23.06
N PRO A 44 5.23 -10.01 -23.31
CA PRO A 44 5.77 -11.28 -23.82
C PRO A 44 6.51 -11.14 -25.15
N ASP A 45 6.16 -10.14 -25.96
CA ASP A 45 6.80 -9.85 -27.24
C ASP A 45 8.12 -9.08 -27.11
N GLY A 46 8.57 -8.80 -25.87
CA GLY A 46 9.75 -8.01 -25.60
C GLY A 46 9.49 -6.51 -25.52
N GLY A 47 8.25 -6.07 -25.72
CA GLY A 47 7.90 -4.65 -25.58
C GLY A 47 8.05 -4.18 -24.14
N ARG A 48 8.42 -2.91 -23.98
CA ARG A 48 8.59 -2.28 -22.68
C ARG A 48 7.56 -1.16 -22.53
N HIS A 49 6.81 -1.22 -21.45
CA HIS A 49 5.80 -0.20 -21.13
C HIS A 49 6.19 0.50 -19.83
N GLU A 50 6.16 1.81 -19.83
CA GLU A 50 6.43 2.62 -18.65
C GLU A 50 5.15 3.31 -18.18
N GLY A 51 4.99 3.39 -16.88
CA GLY A 51 3.89 4.09 -16.26
C GLY A 51 4.29 4.65 -14.90
N SER A 52 3.40 5.43 -14.33
CA SER A 52 3.56 5.95 -12.97
C SER A 52 2.44 5.44 -12.09
N GLY A 53 2.76 5.31 -10.82
CA GLY A 53 1.78 4.92 -9.82
C GLY A 53 2.10 5.58 -8.49
N GLU A 54 1.34 5.21 -7.49
CA GLU A 54 1.60 5.63 -6.12
C GLU A 54 1.32 4.46 -5.19
N ILE A 55 2.04 4.44 -4.06
CA ILE A 55 1.81 3.48 -3.00
C ILE A 55 1.70 4.27 -1.69
N ARG A 56 0.69 3.96 -0.90
CA ARG A 56 0.50 4.55 0.42
C ARG A 56 0.56 3.47 1.46
N PHE A 57 1.44 3.63 2.44
CA PHE A 57 1.62 2.70 3.54
C PHE A 57 1.11 3.34 4.83
N GLY A 58 0.36 2.59 5.61
CA GLY A 58 -0.15 3.07 6.89
C GLY A 58 -0.15 1.99 7.95
N TRP A 59 -0.13 2.43 9.20
CA TRP A 59 -0.35 1.54 10.33
C TRP A 59 -1.82 1.19 10.43
N ILE A 60 -2.10 -0.07 10.74
CA ILE A 60 -3.48 -0.55 10.95
C ILE A 60 -3.52 -1.48 12.16
N LEU A 61 -4.73 -1.83 12.60
CA LEU A 61 -4.96 -2.83 13.63
C LEU A 61 -4.18 -2.52 14.92
N GLU A 62 -4.41 -1.32 15.45
CA GLU A 62 -3.72 -0.83 16.65
C GLU A 62 -2.21 -0.75 16.50
N GLY A 63 -1.74 -0.57 15.27
CA GLY A 63 -0.31 -0.51 14.97
C GLY A 63 0.39 -1.85 14.93
N ARG A 64 -0.37 -2.95 14.92
CA ARG A 64 0.17 -4.31 14.86
C ARG A 64 0.43 -4.79 13.45
N ALA A 65 -0.11 -4.10 12.47
CA ALA A 65 0.04 -4.44 11.07
C ALA A 65 0.27 -3.19 10.23
N ILE A 66 0.73 -3.42 9.01
CA ILE A 66 0.95 -2.38 8.02
C ILE A 66 0.17 -2.77 6.78
N GLN A 67 -0.59 -1.82 6.26
CA GLN A 67 -1.27 -1.99 4.99
C GLN A 67 -0.71 -1.02 3.98
N ASP A 68 -0.51 -1.47 2.77
CA ASP A 68 -0.29 -0.59 1.64
C ASP A 68 -1.43 -0.69 0.65
N VAL A 69 -1.64 0.40 -0.07
CA VAL A 69 -2.53 0.45 -1.23
C VAL A 69 -1.72 1.05 -2.35
N TRP A 70 -1.64 0.34 -3.45
CA TRP A 70 -0.98 0.83 -4.64
C TRP A 70 -1.99 1.10 -5.75
N MET A 71 -1.70 2.09 -6.55
CA MET A 71 -2.58 2.57 -7.60
C MET A 71 -1.77 2.84 -8.87
N ILE A 72 -2.28 2.37 -9.99
CA ILE A 72 -1.72 2.61 -11.31
C ILE A 72 -2.87 3.01 -12.23
N PRO A 73 -2.83 4.16 -12.85
CA PRO A 73 -1.93 5.30 -12.64
C PRO A 73 -2.20 6.00 -11.32
N GLN A 74 -1.42 7.02 -10.99
CA GLN A 74 -1.67 7.86 -9.82
C GLN A 74 -3.07 8.45 -9.85
N LEU A 75 -3.71 8.59 -8.69
CA LEU A 75 -5.09 9.08 -8.60
C LEU A 75 -5.29 10.42 -9.31
N ALA A 76 -4.35 11.34 -9.12
CA ALA A 76 -4.43 12.66 -9.72
C ALA A 76 -4.33 12.64 -11.25
N GLU A 77 -3.74 11.60 -11.80
CA GLU A 77 -3.51 11.48 -13.24
C GLU A 77 -4.59 10.69 -13.97
N ARG A 78 -5.43 9.94 -13.22
CA ARG A 78 -6.37 8.98 -13.81
C ARG A 78 -7.28 9.53 -14.91
N PRO A 79 -7.81 10.75 -14.81
CA PRO A 79 -8.70 11.25 -15.84
C PRO A 79 -8.05 11.39 -17.22
N ASN A 80 -6.73 11.55 -17.25
CA ASN A 80 -5.98 11.87 -18.47
C ASN A 80 -4.86 10.89 -18.78
N ALA A 81 -4.59 9.94 -17.90
CA ALA A 81 -3.50 8.99 -18.09
C ALA A 81 -3.87 7.94 -19.13
N PRO A 82 -2.93 7.54 -19.99
CA PRO A 82 -3.15 6.42 -20.89
C PRO A 82 -3.25 5.11 -20.10
N PRO A 83 -3.91 4.10 -20.67
CA PRO A 83 -3.95 2.78 -20.05
C PRO A 83 -2.53 2.19 -19.87
N PHE A 84 -2.31 1.47 -18.76
CA PHE A 84 -1.01 0.85 -18.50
C PHE A 84 -1.16 -0.45 -17.73
N PRO A 85 -0.57 -1.55 -18.21
CA PRO A 85 -0.19 -1.86 -19.60
C PRO A 85 -1.41 -2.24 -20.44
N VAL A 86 -2.56 -2.34 -19.77
CA VAL A 86 -3.88 -2.57 -20.36
C VAL A 86 -4.84 -1.49 -19.88
N ALA A 87 -5.97 -1.38 -20.55
CA ALA A 87 -6.97 -0.39 -20.19
C ALA A 87 -7.46 -0.56 -18.75
N GLY A 88 -7.64 0.53 -18.05
CA GLY A 88 -8.25 0.56 -16.73
C GLY A 88 -7.38 1.16 -15.65
N ASN A 89 -7.98 1.34 -14.51
CA ASN A 89 -7.33 1.82 -13.30
C ASN A 89 -7.13 0.64 -12.36
N TRP A 90 -5.92 0.47 -11.89
CA TRP A 90 -5.56 -0.67 -11.06
C TRP A 90 -5.42 -0.25 -9.61
N PHE A 91 -5.89 -1.12 -8.73
CA PHE A 91 -5.67 -1.03 -7.29
C PHE A 91 -5.15 -2.37 -6.80
N GLY A 92 -4.29 -2.31 -5.82
CA GLY A 92 -3.89 -3.49 -5.07
C GLY A 92 -3.67 -3.10 -3.62
N THR A 93 -3.75 -4.09 -2.74
CA THR A 93 -3.49 -3.88 -1.33
C THR A 93 -2.79 -5.09 -0.75
N THR A 94 -1.91 -4.83 0.22
CA THR A 94 -1.18 -5.86 0.93
C THR A 94 -1.23 -5.56 2.40
N ILE A 95 -1.41 -6.60 3.21
CA ILE A 95 -1.37 -6.50 4.66
C ILE A 95 -0.20 -7.33 5.15
N ARG A 96 0.65 -6.71 6.00
CA ARG A 96 1.80 -7.35 6.61
C ARG A 96 1.64 -7.34 8.11
N ILE A 97 1.68 -8.53 8.72
CA ILE A 97 1.53 -8.70 10.16
C ILE A 97 2.74 -9.45 10.70
N TYR A 98 3.40 -8.87 11.69
CA TYR A 98 4.45 -9.57 12.40
C TYR A 98 3.83 -10.59 13.35
N ASP A 99 4.27 -11.83 13.25
CA ASP A 99 3.82 -12.93 14.13
C ASP A 99 4.94 -13.25 15.14
N PRO A 100 4.78 -12.84 16.41
CA PRO A 100 5.81 -13.05 17.40
C PRO A 100 6.00 -14.53 17.77
N THR A 101 5.03 -15.38 17.48
CA THR A 101 5.14 -16.82 17.79
C THR A 101 6.15 -17.52 16.91
N ILE A 102 6.42 -16.99 15.73
CA ILE A 102 7.37 -17.56 14.79
C ILE A 102 8.50 -16.59 14.43
N ASP A 103 8.50 -15.39 15.03
CA ASP A 103 9.46 -14.32 14.74
C ASP A 103 9.59 -14.07 13.24
N ALA A 104 8.46 -13.92 12.58
CA ALA A 104 8.40 -13.70 11.12
C ALA A 104 7.17 -12.88 10.74
N TRP A 105 7.23 -12.30 9.56
CA TRP A 105 6.13 -11.55 9.00
C TRP A 105 5.25 -12.45 8.14
N ARG A 106 3.96 -12.27 8.27
CA ARG A 106 2.97 -12.85 7.35
C ARG A 106 2.50 -11.78 6.39
N ILE A 107 2.46 -12.15 5.14
CA ILE A 107 2.07 -11.23 4.06
C ILE A 107 0.96 -11.87 3.24
#